data_f700c0cc257e6fc682ed1e73866f9ef6
#
_entry.id   f700c0cc257e6fc682ed1e73866f9ef6
#
_cell.length_a   1.000
_cell.length_b   1.000
_cell.length_c   1.000
_cell.angle_alpha   90.00
_cell.angle_beta   90.00
_cell.angle_gamma   90.00
#
_symmetry.space_group_name_H-M   'P 1'
#
loop_
_entity.id
_entity.type
_entity.pdbx_description
1 polymer ?
#
loop_
_entity_poly.entity_id
_entity_poly.type
_entity_poly.pdbx_seq_one_letter_code
_entity_poly.pdbx_strand_id
1 'polypeptide(L)'
;MRIAVFADKFSGTLTSDEVIGEIKKIFKYNNIKSSFFPVTDGGENSTEIFKEYGFETQQMSMKQDFSGKWLPVETLKVNKNIYIETSQLIGIKNTNDLSLDLNTSCLAKIIEDVDILSMGGSRTNDAGIGLLSKMGIDFLNNKDVIEDPKPKDFKLINNIKINESFKKVNKKVLIDTNIPLLGDNNAFKVFGPQKGLANSEIKFLEKNVERIFNLLSNEMASSLDPFKEGTGASGGLSFALGEVLGCEIISGPQFFLNETKLLSKINDFEIAILCEGKFDFSSMSGKVLGEILKLHTGQTYFLGGRFDYNDKNIFTDIFELGNKGMKNSKKALRDSAYILAKKIGK
;
A
#
# COMPACT_ATOMS: atom_id res chain seq x y z
N MET A 1 -11.92 28.34 -16.29
CA MET A 1 -11.08 27.13 -16.24
C MET A 1 -10.94 26.69 -14.79
N ARG A 2 -11.41 25.48 -14.47
CA ARG A 2 -11.34 24.88 -13.15
C ARG A 2 -10.18 23.88 -13.13
N ILE A 3 -9.24 24.06 -12.21
CA ILE A 3 -8.01 23.28 -12.10
C ILE A 3 -8.00 22.52 -10.79
N ALA A 4 -7.71 21.23 -10.83
CA ALA A 4 -7.44 20.39 -9.67
C ALA A 4 -5.96 19.96 -9.63
N VAL A 5 -5.38 19.93 -8.45
CA VAL A 5 -4.07 19.34 -8.17
C VAL A 5 -4.31 18.16 -7.25
N PHE A 6 -4.01 16.95 -7.71
CA PHE A 6 -4.05 15.71 -6.94
C PHE A 6 -2.61 15.32 -6.59
N ALA A 7 -2.28 15.33 -5.34
CA ALA A 7 -0.90 15.10 -4.89
C ALA A 7 -0.80 13.90 -3.95
N ASP A 8 -0.04 12.88 -4.36
CA ASP A 8 0.51 11.87 -3.48
C ASP A 8 1.86 12.33 -2.93
N LYS A 9 2.38 11.61 -1.93
CA LYS A 9 3.70 11.83 -1.35
C LYS A 9 4.81 11.57 -2.38
N PHE A 10 5.89 12.34 -2.31
CA PHE A 10 7.13 12.02 -3.03
C PHE A 10 8.00 11.17 -2.10
N SER A 11 7.86 9.86 -2.22
CA SER A 11 8.48 8.89 -1.30
C SER A 11 9.94 9.22 -0.97
N GLY A 12 10.25 9.30 0.32
CA GLY A 12 11.59 9.64 0.83
C GLY A 12 11.98 11.14 0.77
N THR A 13 11.11 12.04 0.25
CA THR A 13 11.46 13.47 0.09
C THR A 13 10.40 14.45 0.58
N LEU A 14 9.15 14.37 0.11
CA LEU A 14 8.08 15.31 0.46
C LEU A 14 6.77 14.58 0.79
N THR A 15 6.07 15.07 1.81
CA THR A 15 4.69 14.65 2.07
C THR A 15 3.74 15.28 1.05
N SER A 16 2.52 14.75 0.93
CA SER A 16 1.48 15.32 0.06
C SER A 16 1.21 16.78 0.38
N ASP A 17 1.18 17.15 1.67
CA ASP A 17 0.98 18.52 2.14
C ASP A 17 2.12 19.45 1.75
N GLU A 18 3.35 18.98 1.86
CA GLU A 18 4.52 19.76 1.42
C GLU A 18 4.48 19.99 -0.09
N VAL A 19 4.11 18.99 -0.88
CA VAL A 19 3.92 19.10 -2.34
C VAL A 19 2.85 20.17 -2.63
N ILE A 20 1.67 20.02 -2.03
CA ILE A 20 0.57 20.97 -2.17
C ILE A 20 0.98 22.37 -1.74
N GLY A 21 1.66 22.50 -0.59
CA GLY A 21 2.10 23.78 -0.06
C GLY A 21 3.04 24.55 -0.99
N GLU A 22 3.98 23.85 -1.64
CA GLU A 22 4.89 24.48 -2.59
C GLU A 22 4.20 24.88 -3.91
N ILE A 23 3.30 24.07 -4.42
CA ILE A 23 2.52 24.38 -5.64
C ILE A 23 1.57 25.55 -5.38
N LYS A 24 0.88 25.59 -4.23
CA LYS A 24 -0.01 26.71 -3.81
C LYS A 24 0.71 28.06 -3.86
N LYS A 25 1.96 28.13 -3.39
CA LYS A 25 2.77 29.37 -3.40
C LYS A 25 2.96 29.88 -4.84
N ILE A 26 3.31 28.99 -5.77
CA ILE A 26 3.57 29.32 -7.17
C ILE A 26 2.28 29.71 -7.90
N PHE A 27 1.19 28.98 -7.66
CA PHE A 27 -0.09 29.26 -8.31
C PHE A 27 -0.68 30.60 -7.81
N LYS A 28 -0.57 30.86 -6.50
CA LYS A 28 -0.95 32.17 -5.94
C LYS A 28 -0.16 33.32 -6.58
N TYR A 29 1.16 33.17 -6.73
CA TYR A 29 2.02 34.16 -7.38
C TYR A 29 1.64 34.43 -8.85
N ASN A 30 1.15 33.41 -9.56
CA ASN A 30 0.72 33.52 -10.95
C ASN A 30 -0.80 33.77 -11.11
N ASN A 31 -1.53 34.08 -10.02
CA ASN A 31 -2.99 34.32 -10.00
C ASN A 31 -3.83 33.12 -10.57
N ILE A 32 -3.35 31.89 -10.40
CA ILE A 32 -4.05 30.69 -10.83
C ILE A 32 -4.95 30.20 -9.71
N LYS A 33 -6.27 30.18 -9.96
CA LYS A 33 -7.25 29.57 -9.05
C LYS A 33 -7.30 28.07 -9.27
N SER A 34 -7.13 27.29 -8.21
CA SER A 34 -7.12 25.83 -8.25
C SER A 34 -7.59 25.20 -6.95
N SER A 35 -8.13 24.01 -7.03
CA SER A 35 -8.44 23.14 -5.90
C SER A 35 -7.29 22.16 -5.68
N PHE A 36 -7.03 21.80 -4.42
CA PHE A 36 -5.92 20.92 -4.06
C PHE A 36 -6.45 19.75 -3.24
N PHE A 37 -6.06 18.56 -3.63
CA PHE A 37 -6.51 17.31 -3.05
C PHE A 37 -5.30 16.43 -2.74
N PRO A 38 -4.94 16.26 -1.45
CA PRO A 38 -4.01 15.20 -1.07
C PRO A 38 -4.69 13.87 -1.36
N VAL A 39 -3.95 12.92 -1.92
CA VAL A 39 -4.47 11.60 -2.27
C VAL A 39 -3.57 10.49 -1.73
N THR A 40 -4.13 9.29 -1.62
CA THR A 40 -3.41 8.11 -1.13
C THR A 40 -3.91 6.85 -1.81
N ASP A 41 -3.02 5.87 -1.93
CA ASP A 41 -3.35 4.52 -2.38
C ASP A 41 -4.09 3.68 -1.31
N GLY A 42 -4.34 4.26 -0.12
CA GLY A 42 -4.90 3.55 1.01
C GLY A 42 -3.85 2.72 1.79
N GLY A 43 -2.56 2.91 1.53
CA GLY A 43 -1.46 2.29 2.24
C GLY A 43 -0.87 3.19 3.34
N GLU A 44 0.46 3.20 3.46
CA GLU A 44 1.19 3.99 4.46
C GLU A 44 0.89 5.49 4.39
N ASN A 45 0.60 6.11 5.54
CA ASN A 45 0.14 7.49 5.77
C ASN A 45 -1.29 7.80 5.28
N SER A 46 -2.07 6.80 4.93
CA SER A 46 -3.47 7.00 4.52
C SER A 46 -4.33 7.59 5.64
N THR A 47 -4.06 7.24 6.89
CA THR A 47 -4.71 7.80 8.08
C THR A 47 -4.64 9.33 8.10
N GLU A 48 -3.44 9.90 7.89
CA GLU A 48 -3.26 11.35 7.86
C GLU A 48 -4.03 12.00 6.70
N ILE A 49 -4.01 11.38 5.52
CA ILE A 49 -4.74 11.91 4.37
C ILE A 49 -6.26 11.89 4.62
N PHE A 50 -6.81 10.82 5.18
CA PHE A 50 -8.24 10.77 5.52
C PHE A 50 -8.65 11.86 6.53
N LYS A 51 -7.79 12.20 7.50
CA LYS A 51 -8.05 13.33 8.43
C LYS A 51 -8.27 14.64 7.70
N GLU A 52 -7.53 14.91 6.63
CA GLU A 52 -7.71 16.12 5.81
C GLU A 52 -9.09 16.20 5.15
N TYR A 53 -9.75 15.07 4.96
CA TYR A 53 -11.13 14.99 4.47
C TYR A 53 -12.17 14.97 5.60
N GLY A 54 -11.75 15.19 6.86
CA GLY A 54 -12.64 15.31 8.02
C GLY A 54 -13.03 13.96 8.65
N PHE A 55 -12.29 12.87 8.37
CA PHE A 55 -12.53 11.61 9.05
C PHE A 55 -11.99 11.66 10.48
N GLU A 56 -12.79 11.16 11.42
CA GLU A 56 -12.44 11.14 12.84
C GLU A 56 -11.48 9.99 13.14
N THR A 57 -10.46 10.29 13.95
CA THR A 57 -9.52 9.30 14.46
C THR A 57 -9.85 8.89 15.89
N GLN A 58 -9.52 7.66 16.21
CA GLN A 58 -9.61 7.11 17.56
C GLN A 58 -8.31 6.38 17.87
N GLN A 59 -7.75 6.61 19.04
CA GLN A 59 -6.61 5.81 19.51
C GLN A 59 -7.10 4.48 20.05
N MET A 60 -6.54 3.39 19.58
CA MET A 60 -6.63 2.09 20.22
C MET A 60 -5.71 2.03 21.45
N SER A 61 -5.94 1.03 22.29
CA SER A 61 -4.96 0.67 23.32
C SER A 61 -3.61 0.36 22.69
N MET A 62 -2.54 0.52 23.49
CA MET A 62 -1.19 0.13 23.07
C MET A 62 -1.17 -1.29 22.51
N LYS A 63 -0.55 -1.47 21.36
CA LYS A 63 -0.37 -2.78 20.70
C LYS A 63 1.11 -3.04 20.49
N GLN A 64 1.51 -4.31 20.51
CA GLN A 64 2.88 -4.68 20.12
C GLN A 64 2.99 -4.76 18.60
N ASP A 65 4.04 -4.17 18.06
CA ASP A 65 4.42 -4.38 16.67
C ASP A 65 5.13 -5.75 16.50
N PHE A 66 5.51 -6.05 15.27
CA PHE A 66 6.22 -7.30 14.92
C PHE A 66 7.61 -7.46 15.56
N SER A 67 8.20 -6.39 16.11
CA SER A 67 9.45 -6.43 16.88
C SER A 67 9.23 -6.59 18.38
N GLY A 68 7.97 -6.62 18.83
CA GLY A 68 7.58 -6.68 20.24
C GLY A 68 7.50 -5.31 20.94
N LYS A 69 7.74 -4.20 20.22
CA LYS A 69 7.65 -2.86 20.77
C LYS A 69 6.20 -2.43 20.94
N TRP A 70 5.87 -1.88 22.09
CA TRP A 70 4.56 -1.30 22.35
C TRP A 70 4.41 0.07 21.70
N LEU A 71 3.37 0.24 20.91
CA LEU A 71 3.05 1.47 20.15
C LEU A 71 1.59 1.87 20.36
N PRO A 72 1.29 3.18 20.44
CA PRO A 72 -0.07 3.65 20.25
C PRO A 72 -0.49 3.40 18.80
N VAL A 73 -1.67 2.83 18.61
CA VAL A 73 -2.21 2.57 17.28
C VAL A 73 -3.40 3.49 17.06
N GLU A 74 -3.38 4.21 15.95
CA GLU A 74 -4.46 5.09 15.54
C GLU A 74 -5.35 4.39 14.52
N THR A 75 -6.67 4.52 14.71
CA THR A 75 -7.69 4.03 13.78
C THR A 75 -8.53 5.19 13.29
N LEU A 76 -9.21 4.98 12.16
CA LEU A 76 -10.20 5.89 11.62
C LEU A 76 -11.59 5.29 11.71
N LYS A 77 -12.57 6.16 11.94
CA LYS A 77 -13.96 5.80 11.76
C LYS A 77 -14.38 6.16 10.35
N VAL A 78 -14.60 5.13 9.52
CA VAL A 78 -15.10 5.28 8.15
C VAL A 78 -16.54 4.78 8.12
N ASN A 79 -17.49 5.70 8.11
CA ASN A 79 -18.91 5.40 8.33
C ASN A 79 -19.13 4.71 9.69
N LYS A 80 -19.51 3.41 9.69
CA LYS A 80 -19.69 2.58 10.90
C LYS A 80 -18.50 1.65 11.14
N ASN A 81 -17.51 1.64 10.24
CA ASN A 81 -16.40 0.69 10.23
C ASN A 81 -15.16 1.31 10.86
N ILE A 82 -14.39 0.47 11.56
CA ILE A 82 -13.08 0.82 12.11
C ILE A 82 -12.02 0.45 11.09
N TYR A 83 -11.32 1.46 10.57
CA TYR A 83 -10.22 1.33 9.63
C TYR A 83 -8.88 1.39 10.34
N ILE A 84 -7.94 0.53 9.95
CA ILE A 84 -6.55 0.56 10.41
C ILE A 84 -5.57 0.51 9.24
N GLU A 85 -4.50 1.26 9.40
CA GLU A 85 -3.31 1.18 8.57
C GLU A 85 -2.33 0.16 9.18
N THR A 86 -2.18 -1.01 8.54
CA THR A 86 -1.37 -2.12 9.10
C THR A 86 0.11 -1.78 9.20
N SER A 87 0.61 -0.82 8.40
CA SER A 87 1.98 -0.33 8.46
C SER A 87 2.36 0.31 9.81
N GLN A 88 1.38 0.70 10.63
CA GLN A 88 1.66 1.14 12.00
C GLN A 88 2.30 0.02 12.84
N LEU A 89 1.98 -1.24 12.56
CA LEU A 89 2.49 -2.41 13.31
C LEU A 89 3.55 -3.21 12.56
N ILE A 90 3.45 -3.29 11.22
CA ILE A 90 4.35 -4.10 10.38
C ILE A 90 5.13 -3.26 9.36
N GLY A 91 5.22 -1.96 9.57
CA GLY A 91 5.79 -1.02 8.61
C GLY A 91 7.30 -1.10 8.44
N ILE A 92 7.78 -0.75 7.26
CA ILE A 92 9.20 -0.76 6.90
C ILE A 92 10.03 0.22 7.76
N LYS A 93 9.40 1.23 8.32
CA LYS A 93 10.05 2.25 9.18
C LYS A 93 10.16 1.83 10.63
N ASN A 94 9.48 0.76 11.04
CA ASN A 94 9.39 0.37 12.46
C ASN A 94 10.67 -0.32 12.94
N THR A 95 11.44 -0.95 12.07
CA THR A 95 12.67 -1.65 12.40
C THR A 95 13.65 -1.72 11.23
N ASN A 96 14.93 -1.93 11.56
CA ASN A 96 15.99 -2.27 10.60
C ASN A 96 16.26 -3.78 10.52
N ASP A 97 15.50 -4.60 11.26
CA ASP A 97 15.68 -6.05 11.26
C ASP A 97 15.50 -6.65 9.87
N LEU A 98 16.12 -7.80 9.64
CA LEU A 98 16.04 -8.52 8.38
C LEU A 98 14.60 -9.02 8.17
N SER A 99 14.09 -8.89 6.97
CA SER A 99 12.73 -9.30 6.63
C SER A 99 12.45 -10.79 6.87
N LEU A 100 13.47 -11.65 6.86
CA LEU A 100 13.35 -13.08 7.18
C LEU A 100 13.15 -13.37 8.67
N ASP A 101 13.40 -12.40 9.54
CA ASP A 101 13.23 -12.51 11.00
C ASP A 101 11.90 -11.92 11.50
N LEU A 102 11.08 -11.40 10.61
CA LEU A 102 9.83 -10.71 10.91
C LEU A 102 8.63 -11.48 10.39
N ASN A 103 7.52 -11.44 11.13
CA ASN A 103 6.25 -12.02 10.71
C ASN A 103 5.06 -11.11 11.06
N THR A 104 3.87 -11.55 10.69
CA THR A 104 2.62 -10.80 10.83
C THR A 104 1.81 -11.21 12.06
N SER A 105 2.35 -11.99 13.00
CA SER A 105 1.60 -12.54 14.14
C SER A 105 0.99 -11.48 15.06
N CYS A 106 1.63 -10.30 15.17
CA CYS A 106 1.13 -9.17 15.95
C CYS A 106 -0.27 -8.70 15.52
N LEU A 107 -0.63 -8.89 14.26
CA LEU A 107 -1.93 -8.47 13.72
C LEU A 107 -3.11 -9.29 14.26
N ALA A 108 -2.88 -10.50 14.76
CA ALA A 108 -3.93 -11.32 15.36
C ALA A 108 -4.63 -10.64 16.55
N LYS A 109 -3.91 -9.75 17.26
CA LYS A 109 -4.43 -9.02 18.41
C LYS A 109 -5.36 -7.86 18.05
N ILE A 110 -5.43 -7.49 16.78
CA ILE A 110 -6.25 -6.36 16.31
C ILE A 110 -7.32 -6.77 15.31
N ILE A 111 -7.20 -7.95 14.69
CA ILE A 111 -8.07 -8.33 13.58
C ILE A 111 -9.55 -8.40 13.99
N GLU A 112 -9.84 -8.70 15.25
CA GLU A 112 -11.21 -8.74 15.76
C GLU A 112 -11.77 -7.32 16.02
N ASP A 113 -10.89 -6.37 16.33
CA ASP A 113 -11.25 -5.00 16.75
C ASP A 113 -11.46 -4.06 15.55
N VAL A 114 -11.15 -4.49 14.33
CA VAL A 114 -11.19 -3.64 13.13
C VAL A 114 -12.03 -4.26 12.02
N ASP A 115 -12.57 -3.44 11.13
CA ASP A 115 -13.41 -3.87 10.01
C ASP A 115 -12.69 -3.77 8.67
N ILE A 116 -11.75 -2.83 8.56
CA ILE A 116 -11.01 -2.51 7.33
C ILE A 116 -9.52 -2.48 7.64
N LEU A 117 -8.76 -3.35 6.98
CA LEU A 117 -7.30 -3.40 7.07
C LEU A 117 -6.69 -2.83 5.79
N SER A 118 -5.92 -1.77 5.91
CA SER A 118 -5.21 -1.18 4.79
C SER A 118 -3.81 -1.77 4.68
N MET A 119 -3.47 -2.25 3.49
CA MET A 119 -2.18 -2.82 3.15
C MET A 119 -1.26 -1.77 2.51
N GLY A 120 0.04 -2.00 2.58
CA GLY A 120 1.09 -1.16 2.00
C GLY A 120 2.16 -0.80 3.01
N GLY A 121 3.38 -0.51 2.53
CA GLY A 121 4.49 -0.07 3.37
C GLY A 121 5.04 -1.11 4.37
N SER A 122 4.69 -2.39 4.27
CA SER A 122 5.13 -3.43 5.22
C SER A 122 6.60 -3.83 5.04
N ARG A 123 7.23 -4.24 6.15
CA ARG A 123 8.58 -4.86 6.19
C ARG A 123 8.55 -6.37 6.03
N THR A 124 7.41 -7.02 6.35
CA THR A 124 7.28 -8.49 6.38
C THR A 124 7.23 -9.10 4.98
N ASN A 125 7.70 -10.35 4.87
CA ASN A 125 7.60 -11.20 3.69
C ASN A 125 7.25 -12.65 4.11
N ASP A 126 6.38 -12.78 5.10
CA ASP A 126 5.98 -14.06 5.69
C ASP A 126 4.71 -14.65 5.06
N ALA A 127 4.20 -14.04 3.98
CA ALA A 127 2.97 -14.47 3.31
C ALA A 127 1.77 -14.62 4.26
N GLY A 128 1.78 -13.89 5.39
CA GLY A 128 0.74 -13.95 6.42
C GLY A 128 0.79 -15.19 7.32
N ILE A 129 1.82 -16.04 7.20
CA ILE A 129 1.95 -17.29 7.96
C ILE A 129 2.00 -17.01 9.47
N GLY A 130 2.66 -15.93 9.92
CA GLY A 130 2.65 -15.51 11.31
C GLY A 130 1.25 -15.19 11.83
N LEU A 131 0.45 -14.47 11.06
CA LEU A 131 -0.96 -14.21 11.41
C LEU A 131 -1.75 -15.52 11.48
N LEU A 132 -1.65 -16.37 10.45
CA LEU A 132 -2.37 -17.63 10.37
C LEU A 132 -2.05 -18.56 11.56
N SER A 133 -0.78 -18.57 12.05
CA SER A 133 -0.37 -19.34 13.22
C SER A 133 -1.10 -18.94 14.50
N LYS A 134 -1.52 -17.67 14.61
CA LYS A 134 -2.31 -17.16 15.74
C LYS A 134 -3.82 -17.27 15.53
N MET A 135 -4.23 -17.58 14.29
CA MET A 135 -5.63 -17.76 13.91
C MET A 135 -6.09 -19.21 13.88
N GLY A 136 -5.33 -20.11 14.49
CA GLY A 136 -5.68 -21.53 14.66
C GLY A 136 -5.13 -22.46 13.58
N ILE A 137 -4.02 -22.10 12.92
CA ILE A 137 -3.32 -22.98 11.98
C ILE A 137 -1.93 -23.29 12.53
N ASP A 138 -1.69 -24.53 12.92
CA ASP A 138 -0.38 -24.98 13.39
C ASP A 138 0.51 -25.34 12.19
N PHE A 139 1.68 -24.74 12.14
CA PHE A 139 2.75 -25.07 11.19
C PHE A 139 3.75 -25.97 11.88
N LEU A 140 4.00 -27.18 11.37
CA LEU A 140 4.71 -28.23 12.09
C LEU A 140 6.02 -28.64 11.40
N ASN A 141 7.02 -28.92 12.23
CA ASN A 141 8.17 -29.72 11.86
C ASN A 141 7.92 -31.16 12.37
N ASN A 142 7.51 -32.05 11.48
CA ASN A 142 6.99 -33.36 11.80
C ASN A 142 5.76 -33.30 12.74
N LYS A 143 5.94 -33.48 14.03
CA LYS A 143 4.86 -33.40 15.04
C LYS A 143 4.96 -32.18 15.95
N ASP A 144 6.08 -31.46 15.88
CA ASP A 144 6.37 -30.32 16.76
C ASP A 144 5.86 -29.03 16.13
N VAL A 145 5.08 -28.28 16.88
CA VAL A 145 4.58 -26.97 16.45
C VAL A 145 5.74 -25.97 16.40
N ILE A 146 5.89 -25.28 15.30
CA ILE A 146 6.81 -24.13 15.20
C ILE A 146 6.08 -22.92 15.75
N GLU A 147 6.42 -22.54 16.98
CA GLU A 147 5.86 -21.37 17.64
C GLU A 147 6.29 -20.09 16.91
N ASP A 148 5.33 -19.24 16.57
CA ASP A 148 5.53 -17.94 15.91
C ASP A 148 6.44 -18.02 14.65
N PRO A 149 6.06 -18.81 13.62
CA PRO A 149 6.91 -19.11 12.47
C PRO A 149 7.30 -17.85 11.70
N LYS A 150 8.59 -17.76 11.36
CA LYS A 150 9.18 -16.67 10.59
C LYS A 150 9.66 -17.18 9.24
N PRO A 151 9.85 -16.33 8.23
CA PRO A 151 10.33 -16.74 6.91
C PRO A 151 11.56 -17.66 6.94
N LYS A 152 12.54 -17.42 7.81
CA LYS A 152 13.72 -18.28 7.97
C LYS A 152 13.41 -19.72 8.38
N ASP A 153 12.27 -19.94 9.04
CA ASP A 153 11.83 -21.25 9.56
C ASP A 153 11.04 -22.04 8.50
N PHE A 154 10.67 -21.44 7.38
CA PHE A 154 9.78 -22.04 6.36
C PHE A 154 10.30 -23.39 5.83
N LYS A 155 11.63 -23.57 5.73
CA LYS A 155 12.23 -24.84 5.32
C LYS A 155 11.90 -26.01 6.27
N LEU A 156 11.60 -25.72 7.53
CA LEU A 156 11.28 -26.70 8.56
C LEU A 156 9.82 -27.14 8.53
N ILE A 157 8.92 -26.31 8.01
CA ILE A 157 7.49 -26.62 7.92
C ILE A 157 7.30 -27.75 6.94
N ASN A 158 6.85 -28.92 7.40
CA ASN A 158 6.60 -30.07 6.55
C ASN A 158 5.20 -30.69 6.78
N ASN A 159 4.44 -30.17 7.74
CA ASN A 159 3.06 -30.55 7.98
C ASN A 159 2.27 -29.34 8.50
N ILE A 160 0.94 -29.37 8.36
CA ILE A 160 0.01 -28.33 8.81
C ILE A 160 -1.17 -29.03 9.48
N LYS A 161 -1.68 -28.39 10.54
CA LYS A 161 -2.89 -28.83 11.22
C LYS A 161 -3.80 -27.63 11.44
N ILE A 162 -5.06 -27.76 11.08
CA ILE A 162 -6.09 -26.76 11.35
C ILE A 162 -6.79 -27.14 12.66
N ASN A 163 -6.78 -26.22 13.61
CA ASN A 163 -7.39 -26.39 14.91
C ASN A 163 -8.88 -26.07 14.89
N GLU A 164 -9.63 -26.57 15.85
CA GLU A 164 -11.07 -26.25 16.03
C GLU A 164 -11.32 -24.75 16.28
N SER A 165 -10.31 -24.02 16.75
CA SER A 165 -10.36 -22.57 16.97
C SER A 165 -10.26 -21.76 15.68
N PHE A 166 -9.85 -22.36 14.56
CA PHE A 166 -9.76 -21.66 13.27
C PHE A 166 -11.12 -21.12 12.83
N LYS A 167 -11.16 -19.85 12.49
CA LYS A 167 -12.36 -19.19 11.98
C LYS A 167 -11.99 -18.27 10.82
N LYS A 168 -12.81 -18.27 9.78
CA LYS A 168 -12.80 -17.22 8.77
C LYS A 168 -13.25 -15.91 9.40
N VAL A 169 -12.71 -14.80 8.91
CA VAL A 169 -13.05 -13.45 9.37
C VAL A 169 -13.69 -12.66 8.22
N ASN A 170 -14.73 -11.89 8.55
CA ASN A 170 -15.45 -11.10 7.55
C ASN A 170 -14.97 -9.63 7.63
N LYS A 171 -13.82 -9.35 7.01
CA LYS A 171 -13.17 -8.03 7.01
C LYS A 171 -12.93 -7.56 5.59
N LYS A 172 -12.72 -6.26 5.42
CA LYS A 172 -12.26 -5.68 4.15
C LYS A 172 -10.76 -5.44 4.20
N VAL A 173 -10.08 -5.76 3.12
CA VAL A 173 -8.65 -5.59 2.96
C VAL A 173 -8.39 -4.70 1.77
N LEU A 174 -7.85 -3.50 2.03
CA LEU A 174 -7.49 -2.55 0.99
C LEU A 174 -6.09 -2.86 0.48
N ILE A 175 -5.96 -3.00 -0.83
CA ILE A 175 -4.68 -3.22 -1.49
C ILE A 175 -4.35 -2.07 -2.46
N ASP A 176 -3.06 -1.79 -2.61
CA ASP A 176 -2.50 -0.75 -3.47
C ASP A 176 -1.75 -1.31 -4.69
N THR A 177 -1.88 -2.61 -4.94
CA THR A 177 -1.17 -3.30 -6.02
C THR A 177 -1.93 -4.53 -6.51
N ASN A 178 -1.79 -4.82 -7.81
CA ASN A 178 -2.31 -6.04 -8.44
C ASN A 178 -1.27 -7.17 -8.52
N ILE A 179 -0.07 -6.98 -7.96
CA ILE A 179 1.00 -7.97 -8.00
C ILE A 179 0.57 -9.24 -7.23
N PRO A 180 0.69 -10.44 -7.83
CA PRO A 180 0.39 -11.70 -7.17
C PRO A 180 1.49 -12.09 -6.17
N LEU A 181 1.18 -13.02 -5.29
CA LEU A 181 2.14 -13.56 -4.32
C LEU A 181 3.21 -14.43 -5.00
N LEU A 182 2.81 -15.28 -5.94
CA LEU A 182 3.68 -16.15 -6.72
C LEU A 182 3.49 -15.90 -8.23
N GLY A 183 4.39 -16.44 -9.04
CA GLY A 183 4.41 -16.28 -10.50
C GLY A 183 5.66 -15.55 -11.00
N ASP A 184 5.68 -15.23 -12.30
CA ASP A 184 6.87 -14.63 -12.94
C ASP A 184 7.20 -13.25 -12.41
N ASN A 185 6.18 -12.41 -12.18
CA ASN A 185 6.29 -11.07 -11.65
C ASN A 185 5.59 -10.98 -10.28
N ASN A 186 6.16 -11.63 -9.27
CA ASN A 186 5.55 -11.79 -7.95
C ASN A 186 6.05 -10.78 -6.91
N ALA A 187 5.36 -10.75 -5.77
CA ALA A 187 5.63 -9.79 -4.70
C ALA A 187 7.06 -9.85 -4.14
N PHE A 188 7.66 -11.03 -4.05
CA PHE A 188 9.02 -11.18 -3.52
C PHE A 188 10.06 -10.59 -4.47
N LYS A 189 9.87 -10.73 -5.80
CA LYS A 189 10.76 -10.13 -6.81
C LYS A 189 10.58 -8.60 -6.89
N VAL A 190 9.33 -8.13 -6.86
CA VAL A 190 9.04 -6.70 -7.04
C VAL A 190 9.37 -5.90 -5.79
N PHE A 191 8.95 -6.37 -4.62
CA PHE A 191 9.05 -5.62 -3.37
C PHE A 191 10.16 -6.11 -2.42
N GLY A 192 10.67 -7.32 -2.63
CA GLY A 192 11.72 -7.90 -1.78
C GLY A 192 13.00 -7.08 -1.70
N PRO A 193 13.56 -6.58 -2.83
CA PRO A 193 14.80 -5.79 -2.80
C PRO A 193 14.70 -4.54 -1.91
N GLN A 194 13.60 -3.80 -1.94
CA GLN A 194 13.41 -2.63 -1.07
C GLN A 194 13.24 -2.98 0.42
N LYS A 195 12.92 -4.25 0.72
CA LYS A 195 12.84 -4.81 2.08
C LYS A 195 14.15 -5.49 2.50
N GLY A 196 15.20 -5.40 1.68
CA GLY A 196 16.53 -5.91 1.96
C GLY A 196 16.76 -7.38 1.59
N LEU A 197 15.87 -8.02 0.82
CA LEU A 197 16.04 -9.40 0.38
C LEU A 197 17.08 -9.52 -0.74
N ALA A 198 18.01 -10.45 -0.60
CA ALA A 198 18.89 -10.89 -1.67
C ALA A 198 18.17 -11.84 -2.65
N ASN A 199 18.69 -11.99 -3.87
CA ASN A 199 18.09 -12.88 -4.87
C ASN A 199 17.98 -14.36 -4.42
N SER A 200 18.92 -14.84 -3.59
CA SER A 200 18.86 -16.18 -3.00
C SER A 200 17.71 -16.33 -2.00
N GLU A 201 17.43 -15.29 -1.24
CA GLU A 201 16.34 -15.24 -0.26
C GLU A 201 14.99 -15.16 -0.94
N ILE A 202 14.89 -14.41 -2.04
CA ILE A 202 13.70 -14.35 -2.89
C ILE A 202 13.35 -15.76 -3.40
N LYS A 203 14.31 -16.46 -4.00
CA LYS A 203 14.11 -17.85 -4.48
C LYS A 203 13.75 -18.81 -3.36
N PHE A 204 14.35 -18.62 -2.19
CA PHE A 204 14.03 -19.40 -0.99
C PHE A 204 12.57 -19.20 -0.57
N LEU A 205 12.09 -17.96 -0.53
CA LEU A 205 10.71 -17.61 -0.18
C LEU A 205 9.73 -18.19 -1.19
N GLU A 206 9.93 -17.94 -2.49
CA GLU A 206 9.08 -18.48 -3.57
C GLU A 206 8.85 -19.98 -3.40
N LYS A 207 9.95 -20.75 -3.32
CA LYS A 207 9.91 -22.21 -3.20
C LYS A 207 9.17 -22.68 -1.94
N ASN A 208 9.47 -22.08 -0.79
CA ASN A 208 8.91 -22.54 0.47
C ASN A 208 7.46 -22.11 0.65
N VAL A 209 7.11 -20.88 0.26
CA VAL A 209 5.74 -20.38 0.31
C VAL A 209 4.82 -21.21 -0.58
N GLU A 210 5.23 -21.51 -1.82
CA GLU A 210 4.47 -22.39 -2.71
C GLU A 210 4.23 -23.78 -2.07
N ARG A 211 5.26 -24.39 -1.51
CA ARG A 211 5.16 -25.69 -0.83
C ARG A 211 4.23 -25.64 0.39
N ILE A 212 4.35 -24.61 1.24
CA ILE A 212 3.54 -24.46 2.44
C ILE A 212 2.06 -24.27 2.06
N PHE A 213 1.76 -23.47 1.04
CA PHE A 213 0.36 -23.26 0.63
C PHE A 213 -0.23 -24.46 -0.10
N ASN A 214 0.58 -25.28 -0.76
CA ASN A 214 0.11 -26.58 -1.25
C ASN A 214 -0.28 -27.53 -0.10
N LEU A 215 0.50 -27.56 0.99
CA LEU A 215 0.15 -28.31 2.20
C LEU A 215 -1.15 -27.76 2.82
N LEU A 216 -1.28 -26.44 2.91
CA LEU A 216 -2.46 -25.79 3.49
C LEU A 216 -3.71 -26.04 2.64
N SER A 217 -3.61 -25.97 1.31
CA SER A 217 -4.71 -26.29 0.39
C SER A 217 -5.22 -27.70 0.59
N ASN A 218 -4.30 -28.67 0.77
CA ASN A 218 -4.66 -30.07 1.03
C ASN A 218 -5.38 -30.22 2.38
N GLU A 219 -4.87 -29.59 3.44
CA GLU A 219 -5.44 -29.65 4.78
C GLU A 219 -6.82 -28.97 4.85
N MET A 220 -7.00 -27.86 4.13
CA MET A 220 -8.28 -27.16 4.03
C MET A 220 -9.28 -27.83 3.07
N ALA A 221 -8.87 -28.81 2.30
CA ALA A 221 -9.64 -29.37 1.18
C ALA A 221 -10.19 -28.25 0.26
N SER A 222 -9.41 -27.21 0.02
CA SER A 222 -9.79 -26.02 -0.74
C SER A 222 -8.63 -25.57 -1.64
N SER A 223 -8.95 -25.13 -2.86
CA SER A 223 -7.96 -24.55 -3.77
C SER A 223 -7.67 -23.12 -3.32
N LEU A 224 -6.41 -22.85 -2.97
CA LEU A 224 -5.88 -21.51 -2.68
C LEU A 224 -5.08 -21.04 -3.89
N ASP A 225 -5.34 -19.82 -4.37
CA ASP A 225 -4.70 -19.29 -5.58
C ASP A 225 -3.70 -18.15 -5.26
N PRO A 226 -2.39 -18.47 -5.11
CA PRO A 226 -1.36 -17.45 -4.88
C PRO A 226 -0.97 -16.68 -6.15
N PHE A 227 -1.50 -17.03 -7.32
CA PHE A 227 -1.26 -16.33 -8.59
C PHE A 227 -2.31 -15.28 -8.89
N LYS A 228 -3.37 -15.21 -8.10
CA LYS A 228 -4.42 -14.20 -8.21
C LYS A 228 -3.87 -12.79 -7.98
N GLU A 229 -4.33 -11.83 -8.78
CA GLU A 229 -3.97 -10.43 -8.65
C GLU A 229 -4.22 -9.88 -7.24
N GLY A 230 -3.27 -9.09 -6.73
CA GLY A 230 -3.35 -8.45 -5.41
C GLY A 230 -2.98 -9.33 -4.23
N THR A 231 -2.79 -10.65 -4.42
CA THR A 231 -2.42 -11.57 -3.32
C THR A 231 -1.02 -11.31 -2.76
N GLY A 232 -0.18 -10.56 -3.48
CA GLY A 232 1.17 -10.21 -3.04
C GLY A 232 1.28 -8.97 -2.15
N ALA A 233 0.19 -8.22 -1.95
CA ALA A 233 0.24 -7.01 -1.13
C ALA A 233 0.74 -7.32 0.30
N SER A 234 1.52 -6.39 0.85
CA SER A 234 2.16 -6.52 2.19
C SER A 234 2.93 -7.82 2.39
N GLY A 235 3.69 -8.26 1.35
CA GLY A 235 4.53 -9.46 1.42
C GLY A 235 3.72 -10.76 1.49
N GLY A 236 2.53 -10.76 0.90
CA GLY A 236 1.60 -11.88 0.84
C GLY A 236 0.59 -11.95 1.97
N LEU A 237 0.55 -10.95 2.86
CA LEU A 237 -0.46 -10.88 3.91
C LEU A 237 -1.88 -10.84 3.32
N SER A 238 -2.08 -10.15 2.19
CA SER A 238 -3.37 -10.11 1.49
C SER A 238 -3.83 -11.49 1.01
N PHE A 239 -2.90 -12.38 0.62
CA PHE A 239 -3.25 -13.77 0.32
C PHE A 239 -3.82 -14.49 1.55
N ALA A 240 -3.13 -14.42 2.68
CA ALA A 240 -3.60 -15.07 3.91
C ALA A 240 -4.97 -14.54 4.34
N LEU A 241 -5.17 -13.23 4.27
CA LEU A 241 -6.45 -12.60 4.63
C LEU A 241 -7.56 -12.97 3.63
N GLY A 242 -7.30 -12.90 2.31
CA GLY A 242 -8.32 -13.15 1.29
C GLY A 242 -8.61 -14.62 1.08
N GLU A 243 -7.60 -15.40 0.69
CA GLU A 243 -7.78 -16.79 0.27
C GLU A 243 -7.99 -17.74 1.47
N VAL A 244 -7.29 -17.51 2.59
CA VAL A 244 -7.37 -18.42 3.75
C VAL A 244 -8.44 -17.96 4.74
N LEU A 245 -8.41 -16.69 5.17
CA LEU A 245 -9.33 -16.16 6.18
C LEU A 245 -10.66 -15.64 5.61
N GLY A 246 -10.80 -15.54 4.29
CA GLY A 246 -12.06 -15.21 3.60
C GLY A 246 -12.43 -13.72 3.64
N CYS A 247 -11.46 -12.84 3.82
CA CYS A 247 -11.67 -11.40 3.74
C CYS A 247 -11.98 -10.94 2.31
N GLU A 248 -12.73 -9.85 2.19
CA GLU A 248 -13.00 -9.16 0.92
C GLU A 248 -11.79 -8.29 0.53
N ILE A 249 -11.14 -8.62 -0.59
CA ILE A 249 -10.03 -7.82 -1.13
C ILE A 249 -10.60 -6.73 -2.04
N ILE A 250 -10.30 -5.46 -1.74
CA ILE A 250 -10.78 -4.31 -2.51
C ILE A 250 -9.65 -3.32 -2.82
N SER A 251 -9.81 -2.54 -3.89
CA SER A 251 -8.86 -1.51 -4.28
C SER A 251 -8.84 -0.37 -3.25
N GLY A 252 -7.67 -0.10 -2.66
CA GLY A 252 -7.44 1.02 -1.75
C GLY A 252 -7.71 2.37 -2.42
N PRO A 253 -7.17 2.66 -3.63
CA PRO A 253 -7.48 3.86 -4.37
C PRO A 253 -8.98 4.08 -4.62
N GLN A 254 -9.68 3.06 -5.09
CA GLN A 254 -11.13 3.18 -5.34
C GLN A 254 -11.90 3.41 -4.04
N PHE A 255 -11.53 2.72 -2.96
CA PHE A 255 -12.10 2.96 -1.64
C PHE A 255 -11.88 4.41 -1.21
N PHE A 256 -10.64 4.92 -1.30
CA PHE A 256 -10.31 6.30 -0.96
C PHE A 256 -11.12 7.31 -1.77
N LEU A 257 -11.15 7.18 -3.09
CA LEU A 257 -11.88 8.09 -3.99
C LEU A 257 -13.39 8.11 -3.70
N ASN A 258 -13.98 6.96 -3.35
CA ASN A 258 -15.38 6.85 -2.99
C ASN A 258 -15.68 7.51 -1.64
N GLU A 259 -14.95 7.13 -0.58
CA GLU A 259 -15.22 7.62 0.77
C GLU A 259 -14.99 9.13 0.90
N THR A 260 -14.00 9.68 0.20
CA THR A 260 -13.74 11.12 0.15
C THR A 260 -14.65 11.87 -0.83
N LYS A 261 -15.51 11.16 -1.58
CA LYS A 261 -16.37 11.72 -2.63
C LYS A 261 -15.60 12.40 -3.78
N LEU A 262 -14.31 12.13 -3.90
CA LEU A 262 -13.51 12.65 -5.01
C LEU A 262 -13.91 12.01 -6.33
N LEU A 263 -14.29 10.73 -6.34
CA LEU A 263 -14.73 10.02 -7.53
C LEU A 263 -15.79 10.79 -8.32
N SER A 264 -16.78 11.35 -7.62
CA SER A 264 -17.86 12.14 -8.25
C SER A 264 -17.44 13.54 -8.70
N LYS A 265 -16.28 14.04 -8.27
CA LYS A 265 -15.79 15.40 -8.52
C LYS A 265 -14.67 15.48 -9.54
N ILE A 266 -14.01 14.37 -9.87
CA ILE A 266 -12.84 14.35 -10.77
C ILE A 266 -13.14 15.09 -12.10
N ASN A 267 -14.30 14.87 -12.69
CA ASN A 267 -14.70 15.48 -13.95
C ASN A 267 -15.34 16.87 -13.81
N ASP A 268 -15.41 17.43 -12.59
CA ASP A 268 -15.79 18.84 -12.41
C ASP A 268 -14.69 19.80 -12.87
N PHE A 269 -13.46 19.32 -13.08
CA PHE A 269 -12.29 20.09 -13.44
C PHE A 269 -11.95 19.89 -14.92
N GLU A 270 -11.56 20.97 -15.60
CA GLU A 270 -11.10 20.95 -16.99
C GLU A 270 -9.63 20.52 -17.07
N ILE A 271 -8.87 20.78 -16.01
CA ILE A 271 -7.47 20.41 -15.88
C ILE A 271 -7.24 19.66 -14.58
N ALA A 272 -6.60 18.48 -14.69
CA ALA A 272 -6.06 17.74 -13.57
C ALA A 272 -4.52 17.75 -13.61
N ILE A 273 -3.89 18.11 -12.50
CA ILE A 273 -2.44 18.04 -12.31
C ILE A 273 -2.17 16.92 -11.33
N LEU A 274 -1.49 15.87 -11.79
CA LEU A 274 -1.18 14.68 -11.01
C LEU A 274 0.27 14.75 -10.50
N CYS A 275 0.45 14.64 -9.19
CA CYS A 275 1.74 14.83 -8.55
C CYS A 275 2.17 13.60 -7.76
N GLU A 276 3.30 12.98 -8.13
CA GLU A 276 3.95 11.92 -7.35
C GLU A 276 5.47 11.90 -7.54
N GLY A 277 6.16 11.17 -6.66
CA GLY A 277 7.63 11.06 -6.71
C GLY A 277 8.15 10.35 -7.95
N LYS A 278 7.47 9.29 -8.40
CA LYS A 278 7.81 8.54 -9.61
C LYS A 278 6.55 7.95 -10.23
N PHE A 279 6.28 8.33 -11.47
CA PHE A 279 5.22 7.73 -12.26
C PHE A 279 5.79 6.62 -13.14
N ASP A 280 5.38 5.40 -12.92
CA ASP A 280 5.83 4.23 -13.67
C ASP A 280 4.69 3.23 -13.90
N PHE A 281 5.04 2.01 -14.34
CA PHE A 281 4.06 0.96 -14.57
C PHE A 281 3.20 0.68 -13.32
N SER A 282 3.78 0.77 -12.12
CA SER A 282 3.02 0.54 -10.88
C SER A 282 1.96 1.62 -10.64
N SER A 283 2.21 2.87 -11.08
CA SER A 283 1.24 3.97 -10.98
C SER A 283 -0.03 3.67 -11.80
N MET A 284 0.14 3.03 -12.97
CA MET A 284 -1.00 2.61 -13.82
C MET A 284 -1.65 1.29 -13.37
N SER A 285 -0.99 0.52 -12.50
CA SER A 285 -1.41 -0.83 -12.08
C SER A 285 -2.16 -0.83 -10.75
N GLY A 286 -3.02 0.17 -10.53
CA GLY A 286 -3.94 0.19 -9.39
C GLY A 286 -3.63 1.23 -8.32
N LYS A 287 -2.75 2.22 -8.58
CA LYS A 287 -2.54 3.37 -7.69
C LYS A 287 -3.51 4.51 -7.97
N VAL A 288 -3.71 5.37 -6.97
CA VAL A 288 -4.72 6.44 -6.98
C VAL A 288 -4.56 7.42 -8.15
N LEU A 289 -3.33 7.82 -8.50
CA LEU A 289 -3.12 8.75 -9.62
C LEU A 289 -3.40 8.09 -10.97
N GLY A 290 -3.08 6.80 -11.13
CA GLY A 290 -3.45 6.04 -12.32
C GLY A 290 -4.96 5.88 -12.46
N GLU A 291 -5.69 5.68 -11.36
CA GLU A 291 -7.16 5.64 -11.37
C GLU A 291 -7.75 7.02 -11.71
N ILE A 292 -7.23 8.11 -11.13
CA ILE A 292 -7.66 9.47 -11.48
C ILE A 292 -7.41 9.75 -12.97
N LEU A 293 -6.22 9.37 -13.49
CA LEU A 293 -5.88 9.55 -14.91
C LEU A 293 -6.84 8.83 -15.85
N LYS A 294 -7.24 7.60 -15.52
CA LYS A 294 -8.22 6.83 -16.32
C LYS A 294 -9.62 7.42 -16.29
N LEU A 295 -10.01 8.07 -15.20
CA LEU A 295 -11.34 8.59 -14.97
C LEU A 295 -11.52 10.04 -15.46
N HIS A 296 -10.45 10.83 -15.46
CA HIS A 296 -10.52 12.24 -15.86
C HIS A 296 -10.58 12.38 -17.38
N THR A 297 -11.56 13.15 -17.87
CA THR A 297 -11.81 13.34 -19.31
C THR A 297 -11.24 14.63 -19.89
N GLY A 298 -10.70 15.51 -19.03
CA GLY A 298 -10.09 16.78 -19.42
C GLY A 298 -8.60 16.69 -19.69
N GLN A 299 -7.92 17.84 -19.68
CA GLN A 299 -6.46 17.89 -19.83
C GLN A 299 -5.76 17.41 -18.55
N THR A 300 -4.80 16.52 -18.70
CA THR A 300 -4.00 16.00 -17.59
C THR A 300 -2.54 16.37 -17.72
N TYR A 301 -1.94 16.84 -16.63
CA TYR A 301 -0.53 17.19 -16.55
C TYR A 301 0.13 16.36 -15.45
N PHE A 302 1.32 15.87 -15.71
CA PHE A 302 2.17 15.29 -14.69
C PHE A 302 3.13 16.35 -14.13
N LEU A 303 3.24 16.45 -12.81
CA LEU A 303 4.22 17.27 -12.12
C LEU A 303 4.87 16.45 -11.00
N GLY A 304 6.07 15.95 -11.21
CA GLY A 304 6.64 15.01 -10.25
C GLY A 304 8.13 14.75 -10.37
N GLY A 305 8.63 13.85 -9.53
CA GLY A 305 10.05 13.56 -9.45
C GLY A 305 10.62 13.00 -10.74
N ARG A 306 10.09 11.89 -11.21
CA ARG A 306 10.50 11.20 -12.42
C ARG A 306 9.31 10.57 -13.13
N PHE A 307 9.31 10.64 -14.45
CA PHE A 307 8.37 9.93 -15.31
C PHE A 307 9.10 8.76 -16.00
N ASP A 308 8.68 7.53 -15.71
CA ASP A 308 9.31 6.29 -16.15
C ASP A 308 8.27 5.30 -16.71
N TYR A 309 7.35 5.84 -17.53
CA TYR A 309 6.30 5.07 -18.20
C TYR A 309 6.47 5.19 -19.72
N ASN A 310 6.19 4.10 -20.43
CA ASN A 310 6.52 3.99 -21.85
C ASN A 310 5.71 4.92 -22.77
N ASP A 311 4.44 5.21 -22.39
CA ASP A 311 3.57 6.09 -23.16
C ASP A 311 3.47 7.48 -22.50
N LYS A 312 4.08 8.48 -23.13
CA LYS A 312 3.99 9.88 -22.68
C LYS A 312 2.69 10.57 -23.09
N ASN A 313 1.98 10.04 -24.09
CA ASN A 313 0.76 10.66 -24.63
C ASN A 313 -0.45 10.52 -23.68
N ILE A 314 -0.31 9.75 -22.60
CA ILE A 314 -1.33 9.69 -21.55
C ILE A 314 -1.49 11.00 -20.77
N PHE A 315 -0.50 11.90 -20.87
CA PHE A 315 -0.55 13.25 -20.32
C PHE A 315 -0.53 14.31 -21.44
N THR A 316 -1.19 15.43 -21.21
CA THR A 316 -1.09 16.61 -22.07
C THR A 316 0.33 17.16 -22.09
N ASP A 317 1.01 17.14 -20.93
CA ASP A 317 2.45 17.43 -20.81
C ASP A 317 3.02 16.92 -19.46
N ILE A 318 4.35 16.82 -19.37
CA ILE A 318 5.08 16.22 -18.27
C ILE A 318 6.14 17.20 -17.76
N PHE A 319 6.11 17.48 -16.45
CA PHE A 319 7.03 18.37 -15.76
C PHE A 319 7.80 17.61 -14.68
N GLU A 320 9.00 17.15 -15.03
CA GLU A 320 9.87 16.40 -14.12
C GLU A 320 10.76 17.32 -13.31
N LEU A 321 11.00 16.96 -12.05
CA LEU A 321 12.00 17.61 -11.19
C LEU A 321 13.43 17.23 -11.57
N GLY A 322 13.60 16.07 -12.20
CA GLY A 322 14.89 15.53 -12.63
C GLY A 322 15.87 15.30 -11.46
N ASN A 323 17.16 15.23 -11.77
CA ASN A 323 18.21 14.99 -10.76
C ASN A 323 18.30 16.09 -9.67
N LYS A 324 17.78 17.28 -9.93
CA LYS A 324 17.71 18.38 -8.93
C LYS A 324 16.70 18.06 -7.83
N GLY A 325 15.65 17.29 -8.14
CA GLY A 325 14.63 16.85 -7.20
C GLY A 325 15.20 16.08 -6.02
N MET A 326 16.18 15.22 -6.24
CA MET A 326 16.83 14.44 -5.17
C MET A 326 17.68 15.31 -4.21
N LYS A 327 18.26 16.41 -4.70
CA LYS A 327 19.14 17.29 -3.90
C LYS A 327 18.37 18.37 -3.16
N ASN A 328 17.33 18.94 -3.78
CA ASN A 328 16.49 20.01 -3.20
C ASN A 328 15.07 19.92 -3.79
N SER A 329 14.29 18.98 -3.27
CA SER A 329 12.96 18.63 -3.78
C SER A 329 12.01 19.83 -3.80
N LYS A 330 11.98 20.65 -2.73
CA LYS A 330 11.09 21.82 -2.64
C LYS A 330 11.42 22.87 -3.69
N LYS A 331 12.71 23.16 -3.92
CA LYS A 331 13.11 24.14 -4.94
C LYS A 331 12.80 23.62 -6.34
N ALA A 332 13.19 22.38 -6.64
CA ALA A 332 12.92 21.77 -7.94
C ALA A 332 11.43 21.71 -8.26
N LEU A 333 10.59 21.37 -7.26
CA LEU A 333 9.14 21.37 -7.40
C LEU A 333 8.60 22.80 -7.72
N ARG A 334 9.06 23.83 -7.02
CA ARG A 334 8.69 25.22 -7.33
C ARG A 334 9.07 25.63 -8.75
N ASP A 335 10.28 25.28 -9.20
CA ASP A 335 10.77 25.62 -10.53
C ASP A 335 9.91 24.97 -11.62
N SER A 336 9.58 23.67 -11.49
CA SER A 336 8.73 22.94 -12.42
C SER A 336 7.27 23.43 -12.35
N ALA A 337 6.75 23.68 -11.16
CA ALA A 337 5.41 24.26 -10.97
C ALA A 337 5.28 25.67 -11.61
N TYR A 338 6.35 26.46 -11.59
CA TYR A 338 6.35 27.78 -12.25
C TYR A 338 6.26 27.63 -13.78
N ILE A 339 6.99 26.68 -14.36
CA ILE A 339 6.94 26.42 -15.82
C ILE A 339 5.52 25.96 -16.21
N LEU A 340 4.95 25.03 -15.45
CA LEU A 340 3.57 24.56 -15.63
C LEU A 340 2.57 25.74 -15.51
N ALA A 341 2.71 26.58 -14.47
CA ALA A 341 1.85 27.73 -14.25
C ALA A 341 1.83 28.71 -15.44
N LYS A 342 3.00 28.96 -16.04
CA LYS A 342 3.10 29.79 -17.28
C LYS A 342 2.45 29.16 -18.49
N LYS A 343 2.37 27.83 -18.55
CA LYS A 343 1.72 27.11 -19.67
C LYS A 343 0.20 27.15 -19.56
N ILE A 344 -0.34 26.89 -18.37
CA ILE A 344 -1.79 26.83 -18.15
C ILE A 344 -2.44 28.19 -17.90
N GLY A 345 -1.67 29.22 -17.59
CA GLY A 345 -2.15 30.59 -17.35
C GLY A 345 -2.26 31.46 -18.62
N LYS A 346 -1.96 30.87 -19.78
CA LYS A 346 -2.16 31.50 -21.10
C LYS A 346 -3.54 31.15 -21.65
#